data_2e4019131ee4224283119eeae9ed2a0a
#
_entry.id   2e4019131ee4224283119eeae9ed2a0a
#
_cell.length_a   1.000
_cell.length_b   1.000
_cell.length_c   1.000
_cell.angle_alpha   90.00
_cell.angle_beta   90.00
_cell.angle_gamma   90.00
#
_symmetry.space_group_name_H-M   'P 1'
#
loop_
_entity.id
_entity.type
_entity.pdbx_description
1 polymer ?
#
loop_
_entity_poly.entity_id
_entity_poly.type
_entity_poly.pdbx_seq_one_letter_code
_entity_poly.pdbx_strand_id
1 'polypeptide(L)'
;MEFIDLSNKDSVRLIKDVLLYPLKINKDKSGVLVETLRTDWRQIYGKGREFAMQYYSITAPGIARDENLWHYHPTVQEDRFLVVQGEVVVAIADYRKESPTYKSLNLFQMSNKMLYDHIYLNIA
;
A
#
# COMPACT_ATOMS: atom_id res chain seq x y z
N MET A 1 -5.92 -2.40 18.77
CA MET A 1 -5.09 -2.00 17.63
C MET A 1 -6.00 -1.47 16.53
N GLU A 2 -5.84 -0.21 16.19
CA GLU A 2 -6.73 0.46 15.24
C GLU A 2 -6.22 0.32 13.82
N PHE A 3 -7.12 -0.11 12.91
CA PHE A 3 -6.85 -0.06 11.48
C PHE A 3 -7.09 1.33 10.95
N ILE A 4 -6.29 1.72 9.95
CA ILE A 4 -6.51 2.95 9.22
C ILE A 4 -7.83 2.84 8.45
N ASP A 5 -8.74 3.79 8.71
CA ASP A 5 -9.99 3.89 7.97
C ASP A 5 -9.73 4.49 6.58
N LEU A 6 -9.73 3.63 5.58
CA LEU A 6 -9.47 4.02 4.20
C LEU A 6 -10.63 4.84 3.59
N SER A 7 -11.81 4.82 4.22
CA SER A 7 -12.96 5.61 3.77
C SER A 7 -12.90 7.06 4.25
N ASN A 8 -12.10 7.34 5.28
CA ASN A 8 -11.97 8.67 5.87
C ASN A 8 -10.50 9.09 5.98
N LYS A 9 -9.93 9.46 4.85
CA LYS A 9 -8.51 9.81 4.72
C LYS A 9 -8.07 10.97 5.60
N ASP A 10 -8.99 11.87 5.93
CA ASP A 10 -8.68 13.08 6.69
C ASP A 10 -8.59 12.84 8.20
N SER A 11 -9.09 11.71 8.69
CA SER A 11 -9.07 11.36 10.10
C SER A 11 -7.83 10.60 10.55
N VAL A 12 -6.94 10.27 9.61
CA VAL A 12 -5.84 9.34 9.85
C VAL A 12 -4.50 10.03 9.78
N ARG A 13 -3.71 9.86 10.83
CA ARG A 13 -2.31 10.28 10.81
C ARG A 13 -1.46 9.20 10.13
N LEU A 14 -1.23 9.37 8.84
CA LEU A 14 -0.31 8.52 8.11
C LEU A 14 1.14 8.78 8.51
N ILE A 15 1.92 7.72 8.52
CA ILE A 15 3.38 7.82 8.56
C ILE A 15 3.84 8.71 7.40
N LYS A 16 4.79 9.59 7.68
CA LYS A 16 5.36 10.47 6.67
C LYS A 16 5.83 9.67 5.46
N ASP A 17 5.51 10.15 4.28
CA ASP A 17 5.83 9.56 2.98
C ASP A 17 5.04 8.29 2.62
N VAL A 18 4.14 7.83 3.48
CA VAL A 18 3.15 6.82 3.10
C VAL A 18 2.06 7.49 2.28
N LEU A 19 1.80 6.93 1.11
CA LEU A 19 0.79 7.44 0.18
C LEU A 19 -0.27 6.38 -0.11
N LEU A 20 -1.51 6.78 0.02
CA LEU A 20 -2.66 5.98 -0.42
C LEU A 20 -3.15 6.56 -1.74
N TYR A 21 -3.14 5.74 -2.78
CA TYR A 21 -3.57 6.16 -4.10
C TYR A 21 -4.80 5.35 -4.52
N PRO A 22 -5.96 6.00 -4.73
CA PRO A 22 -7.17 5.31 -5.13
C PRO A 22 -7.08 4.89 -6.59
N LEU A 23 -7.50 3.65 -6.88
CA LEU A 23 -7.60 3.13 -8.23
C LEU A 23 -9.05 3.15 -8.68
N LYS A 24 -9.26 3.52 -9.93
CA LYS A 24 -10.56 3.47 -10.55
C LYS A 24 -10.88 2.05 -11.04
N ILE A 25 -12.01 1.52 -10.60
CA ILE A 25 -12.53 0.26 -11.08
C ILE A 25 -13.51 0.55 -12.23
N ASN A 26 -13.22 0.03 -13.40
CA ASN A 26 -14.10 0.10 -14.55
C ASN A 26 -14.86 -1.22 -14.68
N LYS A 27 -16.17 -1.16 -14.48
CA LYS A 27 -17.05 -2.34 -14.56
C LYS A 27 -17.87 -2.32 -15.84
N ASP A 28 -18.03 -3.48 -16.44
CA ASP A 28 -18.93 -3.74 -17.56
C ASP A 28 -19.53 -5.13 -17.49
N LYS A 29 -20.18 -5.59 -18.57
CA LYS A 29 -20.80 -6.92 -18.61
C LYS A 29 -19.78 -8.05 -18.54
N SER A 30 -18.52 -7.79 -18.93
CA SER A 30 -17.46 -8.80 -18.96
C SER A 30 -16.74 -8.93 -17.62
N GLY A 31 -16.88 -7.94 -16.71
CA GLY A 31 -16.21 -7.93 -15.44
C GLY A 31 -15.63 -6.56 -15.08
N VAL A 32 -14.40 -6.52 -14.61
CA VAL A 32 -13.74 -5.30 -14.19
C VAL A 32 -12.39 -5.14 -14.87
N LEU A 33 -12.04 -3.89 -15.13
CA LEU A 33 -10.71 -3.49 -15.57
C LEU A 33 -10.20 -2.39 -14.66
N VAL A 34 -8.99 -2.55 -14.14
CA VAL A 34 -8.37 -1.56 -13.26
C VAL A 34 -6.97 -1.24 -13.79
N GLU A 35 -6.72 0.02 -14.07
CA GLU A 35 -5.36 0.48 -14.34
C GLU A 35 -4.58 0.51 -13.03
N THR A 36 -3.49 -0.21 -12.97
CA THR A 36 -2.73 -0.39 -11.72
C THR A 36 -1.45 0.43 -11.69
N LEU A 37 -0.97 0.90 -12.82
CA LEU A 37 0.19 1.77 -12.94
C LEU A 37 0.12 2.60 -14.20
N ARG A 38 0.41 3.89 -14.06
CA ARG A 38 0.59 4.79 -15.19
C ARG A 38 1.79 5.68 -14.93
N THR A 39 2.57 5.93 -15.96
CA THR A 39 3.75 6.82 -15.87
C THR A 39 3.37 8.29 -15.68
N ASP A 40 2.12 8.66 -15.99
CA ASP A 40 1.60 10.00 -15.77
C ASP A 40 0.99 10.24 -14.37
N TRP A 41 0.96 9.22 -13.52
CA TRP A 41 0.60 9.37 -12.11
C TRP A 41 1.77 9.96 -11.32
N ARG A 42 1.90 11.26 -11.38
CA ARG A 42 3.09 11.96 -10.87
C ARG A 42 3.26 11.89 -9.36
N GLN A 43 2.19 11.62 -8.61
CA GLN A 43 2.23 11.48 -7.15
C GLN A 43 3.00 10.24 -6.71
N ILE A 44 2.97 9.19 -7.53
CA ILE A 44 3.52 7.87 -7.20
C ILE A 44 4.56 7.38 -8.20
N TYR A 45 4.73 8.07 -9.33
CA TYR A 45 5.66 7.67 -10.38
C TYR A 45 6.34 8.90 -10.98
N GLY A 46 7.59 8.76 -11.33
CA GLY A 46 8.38 9.83 -11.93
C GLY A 46 9.34 10.48 -10.92
N LYS A 47 10.12 11.48 -11.35
CA LYS A 47 11.15 12.16 -10.54
C LYS A 47 12.16 11.20 -9.89
N GLY A 48 12.67 10.23 -10.64
CA GLY A 48 13.59 9.21 -10.14
C GLY A 48 12.91 8.02 -9.45
N ARG A 49 11.57 7.95 -9.47
CA ARG A 49 10.79 6.84 -8.92
C ARG A 49 10.31 5.89 -9.99
N GLU A 50 11.19 5.55 -10.90
CA GLU A 50 10.88 4.62 -11.97
C GLU A 50 10.75 3.19 -11.45
N PHE A 51 9.91 2.40 -12.09
CA PHE A 51 9.75 1.00 -11.75
C PHE A 51 11.02 0.22 -12.07
N ALA A 52 11.60 -0.36 -11.04
CA ALA A 52 12.77 -1.22 -11.20
C ALA A 52 12.40 -2.70 -11.27
N MET A 53 11.35 -3.11 -10.53
CA MET A 53 10.95 -4.50 -10.45
C MET A 53 9.48 -4.62 -10.08
N GLN A 54 8.81 -5.62 -10.62
CA GLN A 54 7.45 -6.00 -10.22
C GLN A 54 7.39 -7.50 -10.00
N TYR A 55 6.77 -7.91 -8.92
CA TYR A 55 6.44 -9.31 -8.66
C TYR A 55 5.11 -9.41 -7.93
N TYR A 56 4.55 -10.59 -7.92
CA TYR A 56 3.40 -10.88 -7.06
C TYR A 56 3.70 -12.08 -6.18
N SER A 57 3.00 -12.17 -5.08
CA SER A 57 3.06 -13.34 -4.20
C SER A 57 1.66 -13.81 -3.85
N ILE A 58 1.54 -15.11 -3.62
CA ILE A 58 0.31 -15.73 -3.14
C ILE A 58 0.60 -16.24 -1.74
N THR A 59 -0.26 -15.87 -0.79
CA THR A 59 -0.11 -16.30 0.60
C THR A 59 -1.36 -17.06 1.02
N ALA A 60 -1.18 -18.23 1.60
CA ALA A 60 -2.28 -19.04 2.09
C ALA A 60 -2.99 -18.33 3.26
N PRO A 61 -4.31 -18.57 3.43
CA PRO A 61 -5.05 -18.01 4.55
C PRO A 61 -4.42 -18.38 5.90
N GLY A 62 -4.42 -17.43 6.84
CA GLY A 62 -3.91 -17.63 8.18
C GLY A 62 -2.38 -17.61 8.30
N ILE A 63 -1.67 -17.36 7.22
CA ILE A 63 -0.21 -17.27 7.22
C ILE A 63 0.22 -15.81 7.32
N ALA A 64 1.13 -15.52 8.23
CA ALA A 64 1.83 -14.24 8.29
C ALA A 64 3.20 -14.40 7.63
N ARG A 65 3.49 -13.54 6.66
CA ARG A 65 4.84 -13.40 6.13
C ARG A 65 5.64 -12.55 7.11
N ASP A 66 6.88 -12.92 7.31
CA ASP A 66 7.77 -12.25 8.26
C ASP A 66 7.22 -12.23 9.70
N GLU A 67 6.50 -13.28 10.09
CA GLU A 67 5.98 -13.42 11.44
C GLU A 67 7.10 -13.25 12.47
N ASN A 68 6.86 -12.38 13.44
CA ASN A 68 7.83 -12.00 14.47
C ASN A 68 9.10 -11.30 13.95
N LEU A 69 9.13 -10.91 12.69
CA LEU A 69 10.25 -10.20 12.09
C LEU A 69 9.77 -8.92 11.39
N TRP A 70 10.50 -7.86 11.62
CA TRP A 70 10.38 -6.63 10.83
C TRP A 70 11.57 -6.53 9.90
N HIS A 71 11.32 -6.16 8.65
CA HIS A 71 12.40 -5.84 7.74
C HIS A 71 12.27 -4.39 7.27
N TYR A 72 13.38 -3.81 6.87
CA TYR A 72 13.42 -2.48 6.31
C TYR A 72 14.41 -2.42 5.15
N HIS A 73 14.26 -1.42 4.32
CA HIS A 73 15.14 -1.20 3.20
C HIS A 73 16.10 -0.06 3.53
N PRO A 74 17.40 -0.35 3.74
CA PRO A 74 18.35 0.67 4.18
C PRO A 74 18.78 1.63 3.08
N THR A 75 18.46 1.31 1.84
CA THR A 75 18.78 2.13 0.66
C THR A 75 17.51 2.62 -0.01
N VAL A 76 17.63 3.18 -1.20
CA VAL A 76 16.55 3.88 -1.91
C VAL A 76 15.57 2.88 -2.54
N GLN A 77 14.88 2.11 -1.73
CA GLN A 77 13.80 1.25 -2.20
C GLN A 77 12.46 1.74 -1.66
N GLU A 78 11.51 1.90 -2.55
CA GLU A 78 10.11 2.16 -2.24
C GLU A 78 9.28 0.98 -2.70
N ASP A 79 8.39 0.50 -1.84
CA ASP A 79 7.50 -0.60 -2.17
C ASP A 79 6.08 -0.10 -2.39
N ARG A 80 5.40 -0.72 -3.35
CA ARG A 80 3.99 -0.49 -3.62
C ARG A 80 3.23 -1.80 -3.46
N PHE A 81 2.14 -1.73 -2.72
CA PHE A 81 1.29 -2.89 -2.49
C PHE A 81 -0.05 -2.71 -3.17
N LEU A 82 -0.48 -3.75 -3.86
CA LEU A 82 -1.80 -3.87 -4.47
C LEU A 82 -2.33 -5.27 -4.16
N VAL A 83 -3.55 -5.36 -3.68
CA VAL A 83 -4.22 -6.65 -3.49
C VAL A 83 -5.10 -6.92 -4.69
N VAL A 84 -4.73 -7.92 -5.48
CA VAL A 84 -5.47 -8.33 -6.67
C VAL A 84 -6.61 -9.28 -6.30
N GLN A 85 -6.38 -10.14 -5.31
CA GLN A 85 -7.39 -11.11 -4.86
C GLN A 85 -7.22 -11.39 -3.37
N GLY A 86 -8.33 -11.42 -2.65
CA GLY A 86 -8.37 -11.72 -1.23
C GLY A 86 -8.23 -10.49 -0.35
N GLU A 87 -7.78 -10.71 0.86
CA GLU A 87 -7.64 -9.69 1.89
C GLU A 87 -6.36 -9.90 2.67
N VAL A 88 -5.65 -8.83 2.93
CA VAL A 88 -4.40 -8.85 3.71
C VAL A 88 -4.36 -7.66 4.67
N VAL A 89 -3.63 -7.84 5.75
CA VAL A 89 -3.25 -6.74 6.64
C VAL A 89 -1.80 -6.39 6.37
N VAL A 90 -1.55 -5.11 6.10
CA VAL A 90 -0.19 -4.57 5.96
C VAL A 90 0.10 -3.69 7.16
N ALA A 91 1.17 -4.02 7.87
CA ALA A 91 1.64 -3.26 9.03
C ALA A 91 2.91 -2.48 8.66
N ILE A 92 2.90 -1.18 8.92
CA ILE A 92 4.03 -0.30 8.64
C ILE A 92 4.41 0.43 9.91
N ALA A 93 5.69 0.37 10.27
CA ALA A 93 6.24 1.10 11.39
C ALA A 93 7.33 2.07 10.89
N ASP A 94 7.30 3.28 11.37
CA ASP A 94 8.34 4.26 11.05
C ASP A 94 9.50 4.16 12.03
N TYR A 95 10.62 3.67 11.55
CA TYR A 95 11.84 3.52 12.35
C TYR A 95 12.91 4.58 12.03
N ARG A 96 12.56 5.59 11.25
CA ARG A 96 13.46 6.68 10.87
C ARG A 96 13.52 7.71 11.99
N LYS A 97 14.64 7.80 12.68
CA LYS A 97 14.81 8.64 13.88
C LYS A 97 14.49 10.12 13.65
N GLU A 98 14.80 10.64 12.47
CA GLU A 98 14.58 12.04 12.08
C GLU A 98 13.16 12.31 11.53
N SER A 99 12.33 11.30 11.44
CA SER A 99 10.97 11.45 10.92
C SER A 99 10.04 12.04 11.98
N PRO A 100 9.16 12.97 11.59
CA PRO A 100 8.13 13.49 12.51
C PRO A 100 7.13 12.42 12.97
N THR A 101 7.09 11.27 12.29
CA THR A 101 6.25 10.13 12.65
C THR A 101 7.04 8.95 13.20
N TYR A 102 8.26 9.18 13.69
CA TYR A 102 9.09 8.14 14.30
C TYR A 102 8.32 7.37 15.38
N LYS A 103 8.43 6.05 15.34
CA LYS A 103 7.72 5.10 16.20
C LYS A 103 6.19 5.01 15.97
N SER A 104 5.67 5.64 14.96
CA SER A 104 4.27 5.44 14.58
C SER A 104 4.08 4.09 13.91
N LEU A 105 2.91 3.49 14.13
CA LEU A 105 2.47 2.25 13.49
C LEU A 105 1.19 2.53 12.71
N ASN A 106 1.17 2.12 11.46
CA ASN A 106 -0.03 2.09 10.65
C ASN A 106 -0.41 0.65 10.28
N LEU A 107 -1.67 0.33 10.41
CA LEU A 107 -2.24 -0.95 10.00
C LEU A 107 -3.27 -0.72 8.91
N PHE A 108 -3.06 -1.35 7.77
CA PHE A 108 -3.95 -1.25 6.62
C PHE A 108 -4.59 -2.60 6.32
N GLN A 109 -5.91 -2.63 6.31
CA GLN A 109 -6.65 -3.77 5.80
C GLN A 109 -6.91 -3.53 4.32
N MET A 110 -6.27 -4.31 3.47
CA MET A 110 -6.33 -4.15 2.02
C MET A 110 -7.06 -5.33 1.41
N SER A 111 -7.93 -5.05 0.45
CA SER A 111 -8.77 -6.08 -0.17
C SER A 111 -9.15 -5.69 -1.59
N ASN A 112 -9.33 -6.69 -2.46
CA ASN A 112 -9.96 -6.48 -3.76
C ASN A 112 -11.50 -6.41 -3.66
N LYS A 113 -12.06 -6.70 -2.50
CA LYS A 113 -13.52 -6.73 -2.27
C LYS A 113 -14.08 -5.36 -1.89
N MET A 114 -13.24 -4.36 -1.72
CA MET A 114 -13.70 -3.03 -1.38
C MET A 114 -14.58 -2.48 -2.50
N LEU A 115 -15.77 -2.03 -2.13
CA LEU A 115 -16.75 -1.40 -3.04
C LEU A 115 -16.26 -0.05 -3.57
N TYR A 116 -15.12 0.39 -3.11
CA TYR A 116 -14.48 1.66 -3.42
C TYR A 116 -13.15 1.41 -4.13
N ASP A 117 -12.63 2.44 -4.72
CA ASP A 117 -11.36 2.42 -5.45
C ASP A 117 -10.28 1.69 -4.66
N HIS A 118 -9.56 0.80 -5.32
CA HIS A 118 -8.42 0.13 -4.73
C HIS A 118 -7.38 1.15 -4.28
N ILE A 119 -6.75 0.88 -3.16
CA ILE A 119 -5.79 1.78 -2.57
C ILE A 119 -4.41 1.17 -2.66
N TYR A 120 -3.49 1.93 -3.21
CA TYR A 120 -2.08 1.63 -3.14
C TYR A 120 -1.49 2.15 -1.86
N LEU A 121 -0.61 1.37 -1.34
CA LEU A 121 0.30 1.82 -0.32
C LEU A 121 1.68 2.01 -0.96
N ASN A 122 2.15 3.23 -0.98
CA ASN A 122 3.51 3.53 -1.36
C ASN A 122 4.30 3.84 -0.09
N ILE A 123 5.40 3.13 0.10
CA ILE A 123 6.26 3.27 1.27
C ILE A 123 7.63 3.68 0.78
N ALA A 124 8.04 4.82 1.20
CA ALA A 124 9.39 5.30 0.96
C ALA A 124 10.36 4.79 2.04
#